data_e710050f9aa31029f0abcac91ec15e93
#
_entry.id   e710050f9aa31029f0abcac91ec15e93
#
_cell.length_a   1.000
_cell.length_b   1.000
_cell.length_c   1.000
_cell.angle_alpha   90.00
_cell.angle_beta   90.00
_cell.angle_gamma   90.00
#
_symmetry.space_group_name_H-M   'P 1'
#
loop_
_entity.id
_entity.type
_entity.pdbx_description
1 polymer ?
#
loop_
_entity_poly.entity_id
_entity_poly.type
_entity_poly.pdbx_seq_one_letter_code
_entity_poly.pdbx_strand_id
1 'polypeptide(L)'
;LEKERTYAFSIRNISRRLMDNTESTPHLSRSAEQLSELVGQLPLKDIVSETTDLIEKLCIEAALNLSLNNRVSAAEMLGLSRQSLYVKMRKLNIGDDE
;
A
#
# COMPACT_ATOMS: atom_id res chain seq x y z
N LEU A 1 20.01 7.83 -11.14
CA LEU A 1 19.70 7.31 -12.43
C LEU A 1 19.30 5.86 -12.35
N GLU A 2 20.14 5.03 -11.72
CA GLU A 2 19.76 3.63 -11.52
C GLU A 2 18.59 3.50 -10.58
N LYS A 3 18.51 4.38 -9.58
CA LYS A 3 17.39 4.38 -8.66
C LYS A 3 16.10 4.67 -9.39
N GLU A 4 16.14 5.63 -10.30
CA GLU A 4 14.96 5.98 -11.06
C GLU A 4 14.52 4.83 -11.95
N ARG A 5 15.47 4.10 -12.54
CA ARG A 5 15.13 2.92 -13.33
C ARG A 5 14.48 1.85 -12.47
N THR A 6 15.02 1.64 -11.27
CA THR A 6 14.49 0.64 -10.37
C THR A 6 13.05 0.98 -9.98
N TYR A 7 12.81 2.24 -9.64
CA TYR A 7 11.46 2.67 -9.29
C TYR A 7 10.50 2.49 -10.46
N ALA A 8 10.91 2.91 -11.65
CA ALA A 8 10.06 2.80 -12.81
C ALA A 8 9.72 1.34 -13.10
N PHE A 9 10.69 0.46 -12.95
CA PHE A 9 10.49 -0.96 -13.17
C PHE A 9 9.51 -1.53 -12.14
N SER A 10 9.68 -1.15 -10.87
CA SER A 10 8.81 -1.64 -9.82
C SER A 10 7.38 -1.17 -10.01
N ILE A 11 7.21 0.11 -10.33
CA ILE A 11 5.88 0.66 -10.54
C ILE A 11 5.21 -0.02 -11.72
N ARG A 12 5.97 -0.27 -12.78
CA ARG A 12 5.43 -0.95 -13.96
C ARG A 12 4.98 -2.37 -13.62
N ASN A 13 5.78 -3.08 -12.81
CA ASN A 13 5.42 -4.43 -12.40
C ASN A 13 4.16 -4.43 -11.55
N ILE A 14 4.05 -3.48 -10.65
CA ILE A 14 2.87 -3.38 -9.80
C ILE A 14 1.64 -3.10 -10.66
N SER A 15 1.76 -2.17 -11.60
CA SER A 15 0.64 -1.85 -12.48
C SER A 15 0.22 -3.06 -13.29
N ARG A 16 1.21 -3.82 -13.80
CA ARG A 16 0.90 -5.00 -14.58
C ARG A 16 0.17 -6.04 -13.76
N ARG A 17 0.61 -6.25 -12.52
CA ARG A 17 -0.05 -7.21 -11.64
C ARG A 17 -1.47 -6.79 -11.33
N LEU A 18 -1.68 -5.51 -11.08
CA LEU A 18 -3.01 -5.01 -10.79
C LEU A 18 -3.93 -5.21 -11.98
N MET A 19 -3.43 -4.95 -13.17
CA MET A 19 -4.22 -5.14 -14.39
C MET A 19 -4.53 -6.62 -14.64
N ASP A 20 -3.51 -7.46 -14.46
CA ASP A 20 -3.69 -8.89 -14.72
C ASP A 20 -4.66 -9.54 -13.75
N ASN A 21 -4.81 -8.98 -12.55
CA ASN A 21 -5.62 -9.56 -11.51
C ASN A 21 -6.97 -8.90 -11.34
N THR A 22 -7.37 -8.06 -12.28
CA THR A 22 -8.62 -7.30 -12.11
C THR A 22 -9.83 -8.22 -11.97
N GLU A 23 -9.81 -9.36 -12.68
CA GLU A 23 -10.95 -10.27 -12.62
C GLU A 23 -10.97 -11.09 -11.34
N SER A 24 -9.78 -11.45 -10.85
CA SER A 24 -9.70 -12.25 -9.64
C SER A 24 -9.63 -11.41 -8.37
N THR A 25 -9.41 -10.09 -8.49
CA THR A 25 -9.34 -9.19 -7.34
C THR A 25 -10.18 -7.94 -7.63
N PRO A 26 -11.51 -8.06 -7.47
CA PRO A 26 -12.39 -6.91 -7.77
C PRO A 26 -12.07 -5.66 -6.96
N HIS A 27 -11.45 -5.83 -5.78
CA HIS A 27 -11.07 -4.67 -4.96
C HIS A 27 -10.11 -3.74 -5.69
N LEU A 28 -9.10 -4.30 -6.35
CA LEU A 28 -8.10 -3.51 -7.03
C LEU A 28 -8.70 -2.77 -8.21
N SER A 29 -9.58 -3.45 -8.95
CA SER A 29 -10.26 -2.83 -10.07
C SER A 29 -11.11 -1.67 -9.60
N ARG A 30 -11.85 -1.88 -8.51
CA ARG A 30 -12.70 -0.84 -7.94
C ARG A 30 -11.88 0.34 -7.47
N SER A 31 -10.72 0.06 -6.86
CA SER A 31 -9.86 1.14 -6.38
C SER A 31 -9.35 2.00 -7.52
N ALA A 32 -8.99 1.38 -8.64
CA ALA A 32 -8.50 2.13 -9.80
C ALA A 32 -9.59 3.02 -10.35
N GLU A 33 -10.81 2.51 -10.43
CA GLU A 33 -11.93 3.31 -10.89
C GLU A 33 -12.20 4.47 -9.96
N GLN A 34 -12.14 4.23 -8.65
CA GLN A 34 -12.37 5.27 -7.68
C GLN A 34 -11.32 6.37 -7.78
N LEU A 35 -10.08 5.99 -8.03
CA LEU A 35 -9.01 6.98 -8.22
C LEU A 35 -9.32 7.87 -9.42
N SER A 36 -9.74 7.24 -10.52
CA SER A 36 -10.06 8.02 -11.71
C SER A 36 -11.18 9.02 -11.46
N GLU A 37 -12.15 8.63 -10.63
CA GLU A 37 -13.27 9.51 -10.33
C GLU A 37 -12.87 10.70 -9.48
N LEU A 38 -11.77 10.60 -8.75
CA LEU A 38 -11.32 11.71 -7.92
C LEU A 38 -10.67 12.82 -8.72
N VAL A 39 -10.27 12.53 -9.95
CA VAL A 39 -9.64 13.54 -10.78
C VAL A 39 -10.67 14.64 -11.09
N GLY A 40 -10.28 15.85 -10.74
CA GLY A 40 -11.19 17.00 -10.88
C GLY A 40 -11.93 17.34 -9.60
N GLN A 41 -11.96 16.43 -8.64
CA GLN A 41 -12.61 16.69 -7.36
C GLN A 41 -11.60 17.00 -6.26
N LEU A 42 -10.43 16.40 -6.33
CA LEU A 42 -9.36 16.61 -5.36
C LEU A 42 -8.08 16.96 -6.08
N PRO A 43 -7.22 17.79 -5.46
CA PRO A 43 -5.90 18.03 -6.02
C PRO A 43 -5.10 16.74 -6.10
N LEU A 44 -4.19 16.68 -7.06
CA LEU A 44 -3.36 15.50 -7.24
C LEU A 44 -2.61 15.15 -5.94
N LYS A 45 -2.15 16.16 -5.23
CA LYS A 45 -1.43 15.94 -3.97
C LYS A 45 -2.26 15.12 -2.99
N ASP A 46 -3.53 15.47 -2.86
CA ASP A 46 -4.42 14.78 -1.93
C ASP A 46 -4.72 13.37 -2.42
N ILE A 47 -4.91 13.21 -3.72
CA ILE A 47 -5.16 11.89 -4.28
C ILE A 47 -3.98 10.97 -3.99
N VAL A 48 -2.78 11.46 -4.22
CA VAL A 48 -1.57 10.66 -3.98
C VAL A 48 -1.43 10.32 -2.51
N SER A 49 -1.67 11.29 -1.63
CA SER A 49 -1.52 11.07 -0.20
C SER A 49 -2.49 10.00 0.29
N GLU A 50 -3.75 10.11 -0.09
CA GLU A 50 -4.75 9.14 0.36
C GLU A 50 -4.50 7.76 -0.22
N THR A 51 -4.05 7.70 -1.46
CA THR A 51 -3.74 6.42 -2.09
C THR A 51 -2.53 5.77 -1.40
N THR A 52 -1.53 6.57 -1.06
CA THR A 52 -0.36 6.06 -0.36
C THR A 52 -0.76 5.47 0.99
N ASP A 53 -1.60 6.17 1.73
CA ASP A 53 -2.06 5.67 3.02
C ASP A 53 -2.80 4.34 2.86
N LEU A 54 -3.65 4.24 1.85
CA LEU A 54 -4.39 3.02 1.61
C LEU A 54 -3.45 1.87 1.29
N ILE A 55 -2.49 2.10 0.41
CA ILE A 55 -1.54 1.06 0.02
C ILE A 55 -0.72 0.62 1.23
N GLU A 56 -0.26 1.57 2.02
CA GLU A 56 0.52 1.22 3.21
C GLU A 56 -0.30 0.38 4.17
N LYS A 57 -1.56 0.75 4.37
CA LYS A 57 -2.42 0.00 5.27
C LYS A 57 -2.61 -1.43 4.78
N LEU A 58 -2.89 -1.60 3.50
CA LEU A 58 -3.09 -2.92 2.94
C LEU A 58 -1.83 -3.77 3.06
N CYS A 59 -0.68 -3.19 2.80
CA CYS A 59 0.58 -3.92 2.89
C CYS A 59 0.89 -4.32 4.32
N ILE A 60 0.66 -3.42 5.27
CA ILE A 60 0.94 -3.73 6.67
C ILE A 60 -0.01 -4.82 7.17
N GLU A 61 -1.29 -4.71 6.82
CA GLU A 61 -2.25 -5.73 7.23
C GLU A 61 -1.90 -7.09 6.63
N ALA A 62 -1.46 -7.11 5.39
CA ALA A 62 -1.06 -8.36 4.76
C ALA A 62 0.16 -8.96 5.45
N ALA A 63 1.15 -8.13 5.79
CA ALA A 63 2.35 -8.62 6.47
C ALA A 63 2.01 -9.15 7.86
N LEU A 64 1.10 -8.49 8.57
CA LEU A 64 0.69 -8.97 9.89
C LEU A 64 -0.04 -10.30 9.78
N ASN A 65 -0.89 -10.45 8.77
CA ASN A 65 -1.58 -11.71 8.56
C ASN A 65 -0.59 -12.84 8.24
N LEU A 66 0.35 -12.57 7.35
CA LEU A 66 1.32 -13.57 6.94
C LEU A 66 2.24 -13.98 8.08
N SER A 67 2.52 -13.06 8.98
CA SER A 67 3.42 -13.34 10.11
C SER A 67 2.66 -13.78 11.35
N LEU A 68 1.36 -14.01 11.25
CA LEU A 68 0.52 -14.37 12.39
C LEU A 68 0.63 -13.34 13.50
N ASN A 69 0.59 -12.07 13.08
CA ASN A 69 0.61 -10.92 13.98
C ASN A 69 1.96 -10.74 14.70
N ASN A 70 3.01 -11.32 14.15
CA ASN A 70 4.35 -11.12 14.69
C ASN A 70 4.91 -9.84 14.08
N ARG A 71 4.97 -8.79 14.88
CA ARG A 71 5.31 -7.47 14.37
C ARG A 71 6.77 -7.35 13.96
N VAL A 72 7.66 -8.11 14.59
CA VAL A 72 9.05 -8.14 14.19
C VAL A 72 9.16 -8.70 12.77
N SER A 73 8.52 -9.85 12.54
CA SER A 73 8.53 -10.46 11.21
C SER A 73 7.86 -9.58 10.19
N ALA A 74 6.76 -8.96 10.56
CA ALA A 74 6.05 -8.08 9.63
C ALA A 74 6.92 -6.91 9.22
N ALA A 75 7.63 -6.30 10.17
CA ALA A 75 8.52 -5.20 9.84
C ALA A 75 9.61 -5.65 8.89
N GLU A 76 10.16 -6.84 9.12
CA GLU A 76 11.18 -7.37 8.23
C GLU A 76 10.65 -7.58 6.82
N MET A 77 9.45 -8.13 6.71
CA MET A 77 8.82 -8.33 5.41
C MET A 77 8.66 -7.02 4.65
N LEU A 78 8.38 -5.95 5.37
CA LEU A 78 8.13 -4.65 4.75
C LEU A 78 9.38 -3.81 4.59
N GLY A 79 10.52 -4.31 5.07
CA GLY A 79 11.75 -3.53 5.01
C GLY A 79 11.73 -2.34 5.94
N LEU A 80 10.99 -2.41 7.05
CA LEU A 80 10.86 -1.33 8.01
C LEU A 80 11.52 -1.70 9.32
N SER A 81 11.96 -0.67 10.06
CA SER A 81 12.31 -0.88 11.45
C SER A 81 11.03 -1.09 12.26
N ARG A 82 11.18 -1.70 13.43
CA ARG A 82 10.03 -1.89 14.31
C ARG A 82 9.38 -0.56 14.65
N GLN A 83 10.20 0.45 14.91
CA GLN A 83 9.69 1.76 15.27
C GLN A 83 8.89 2.36 14.12
N SER A 84 9.41 2.27 12.90
CA SER A 84 8.70 2.78 11.75
C SER A 84 7.37 2.06 11.55
N LEU A 85 7.36 0.75 11.77
CA LEU A 85 6.12 0.00 11.64
C LEU A 85 5.08 0.48 12.65
N TYR A 86 5.49 0.64 13.91
CA TYR A 86 4.55 1.09 14.94
C TYR A 86 4.01 2.49 14.64
N VAL A 87 4.87 3.38 14.16
CA VAL A 87 4.42 4.72 13.81
C VAL A 87 3.36 4.67 12.72
N LYS A 88 3.60 3.87 11.70
CA LYS A 88 2.64 3.76 10.61
C LYS A 88 1.35 3.07 11.05
N MET A 89 1.46 2.05 11.89
CA MET A 89 0.27 1.37 12.40
C MET A 89 -0.60 2.34 13.20
N ARG A 90 0.03 3.18 14.00
CA ARG A 90 -0.72 4.16 14.78
C ARG A 90 -1.40 5.18 13.88
N LYS A 91 -0.66 5.66 12.89
CA LYS A 91 -1.20 6.64 11.94
C LYS A 91 -2.38 6.07 11.18
N LEU A 92 -2.33 4.80 10.83
CA LEU A 92 -3.33 4.17 9.99
C LEU A 92 -4.38 3.40 10.80
N ASN A 93 -4.31 3.46 12.13
CA ASN A 93 -5.24 2.80 13.02
C ASN A 93 -5.29 1.30 12.80
N ILE A 94 -4.12 0.67 12.72
CA ILE A 94 -4.01 -0.75 12.51
C ILE A 94 -3.64 -1.41 13.84
N GLY A 95 -4.45 -2.39 14.26
CA GLY A 95 -4.10 -3.23 15.38
C GLY A 95 -3.91 -2.51 16.70
N ASP A 96 -4.61 -1.45 16.91
CA ASP A 96 -4.47 -0.67 18.14
C ASP A 96 -5.67 -0.83 19.05
N ASP A 97 -6.30 -1.97 18.94
CA ASP A 97 -7.50 -2.22 19.74
C ASP A 97 -7.19 -2.57 21.18
N GLU A 98 -5.97 -2.91 21.43
CA GLU A 98 -5.60 -3.25 22.81
C GLU A 98 -5.46 -2.05 23.66
#